data_dac086514aa9c174a876a2214baa76d4
#
_entry.id   dac086514aa9c174a876a2214baa76d4
#
_cell.length_a   1.000
_cell.length_b   1.000
_cell.length_c   1.000
_cell.angle_alpha   90.00
_cell.angle_beta   90.00
_cell.angle_gamma   90.00
#
_symmetry.space_group_name_H-M   'P 1'
#
loop_
_entity.id
_entity.type
_entity.pdbx_description
1 polymer ?
#
loop_
_entity_poly.entity_id
_entity_poly.type
_entity_poly.pdbx_seq_one_letter_code
_entity_poly.pdbx_strand_id
1 'polypeptide(L)'
;MIKTLHVGLDVGSTTVKIIVMDENLNTIYTDYKRHFSDTKNTICNVLENLIIMYPDTEFTIALTGSGAISAAKFLDLPFIQEVVSCKRAVEKYIPETDVVIELGGEDAKIIYFDKFIEQRMNGTCAG
;
A
#
# COMPACT_ATOMS: atom_id res chain seq x y z
N MET A 1 -11.14 -8.70 -25.24
CA MET A 1 -10.69 -7.45 -24.60
C MET A 1 -9.88 -7.78 -23.37
N ILE A 2 -8.68 -7.24 -23.25
CA ILE A 2 -7.81 -7.49 -22.08
C ILE A 2 -8.38 -6.70 -20.91
N LYS A 3 -8.57 -7.40 -19.77
CA LYS A 3 -9.02 -6.79 -18.53
C LYS A 3 -7.86 -6.08 -17.83
N THR A 4 -8.09 -4.90 -17.31
CA THR A 4 -7.11 -4.17 -16.51
C THR A 4 -7.50 -4.21 -15.02
N LEU A 5 -6.57 -4.62 -14.18
CA LEU A 5 -6.72 -4.57 -12.72
C LEU A 5 -5.70 -3.61 -12.11
N HIS A 6 -6.10 -2.95 -11.04
CA HIS A 6 -5.26 -1.99 -10.32
C HIS A 6 -4.77 -2.60 -9.01
N VAL A 7 -3.45 -2.60 -8.81
CA VAL A 7 -2.80 -3.25 -7.66
C VAL A 7 -2.09 -2.20 -6.82
N GLY A 8 -2.36 -2.20 -5.53
CA GLY A 8 -1.63 -1.44 -4.52
C GLY A 8 -0.86 -2.37 -3.60
N LEU A 9 0.41 -2.09 -3.37
CA LEU A 9 1.26 -2.78 -2.40
C LEU A 9 1.70 -1.79 -1.32
N ASP A 10 1.42 -2.13 -0.07
CA ASP A 10 1.95 -1.44 1.10
C ASP A 10 3.00 -2.32 1.76
N VAL A 11 4.26 -1.93 1.64
CA VAL A 11 5.41 -2.68 2.18
C VAL A 11 5.95 -1.96 3.40
N GLY A 12 5.52 -2.44 4.55
CA GLY A 12 5.97 -1.94 5.84
C GLY A 12 7.24 -2.62 6.35
N SER A 13 7.60 -2.32 7.59
CA SER A 13 8.76 -2.90 8.26
C SER A 13 8.64 -4.41 8.52
N THR A 14 7.41 -4.93 8.63
CA THR A 14 7.16 -6.34 8.98
C THR A 14 6.28 -7.07 7.97
N THR A 15 5.48 -6.36 7.18
CA THR A 15 4.42 -6.95 6.37
C THR A 15 4.36 -6.37 4.96
N VAL A 16 3.87 -7.19 4.03
CA VAL A 16 3.41 -6.79 2.70
C VAL A 16 1.90 -6.95 2.66
N LYS A 17 1.21 -5.87 2.37
CA LYS A 17 -0.24 -5.86 2.16
C LYS A 17 -0.52 -5.60 0.70
N ILE A 18 -1.52 -6.26 0.16
CA ILE A 18 -1.93 -6.10 -1.23
C ILE A 18 -3.41 -5.84 -1.33
N ILE A 19 -3.77 -4.97 -2.22
CA ILE A 19 -5.15 -4.74 -2.65
C ILE A 19 -5.21 -4.82 -4.17
N VAL A 20 -6.22 -5.48 -4.69
CA VAL A 20 -6.53 -5.52 -6.12
C VAL A 20 -7.91 -4.94 -6.34
N MET A 21 -8.02 -4.02 -7.25
CA MET A 21 -9.27 -3.37 -7.63
C MET A 21 -9.57 -3.61 -9.10
N ASP A 22 -10.86 -3.70 -9.43
CA ASP A 22 -11.33 -3.76 -10.80
C ASP A 22 -11.30 -2.38 -11.50
N GLU A 23 -11.73 -2.32 -12.73
CA GLU A 23 -11.79 -1.10 -13.54
C GLU A 23 -12.72 -0.01 -12.94
N ASN A 24 -13.66 -0.41 -12.10
CA ASN A 24 -14.56 0.49 -11.38
C ASN A 24 -14.06 0.87 -9.99
N LEU A 25 -12.82 0.48 -9.67
CA LEU A 25 -12.18 0.68 -8.37
C LEU A 25 -12.86 -0.04 -7.21
N ASN A 26 -13.56 -1.13 -7.49
CA ASN A 26 -14.06 -2.01 -6.45
C ASN A 26 -12.96 -2.98 -6.02
N THR A 27 -12.79 -3.16 -4.72
CA THR A 27 -11.84 -4.12 -4.18
C THR A 27 -12.32 -5.55 -4.47
N ILE A 28 -11.51 -6.32 -5.17
CA ILE A 28 -11.82 -7.72 -5.54
C ILE A 28 -10.92 -8.75 -4.87
N TYR A 29 -9.77 -8.32 -4.35
CA TYR A 29 -8.86 -9.20 -3.63
C TYR A 29 -7.99 -8.41 -2.66
N THR A 30 -7.72 -8.98 -1.51
CA THR A 30 -6.76 -8.45 -0.52
C THR A 30 -5.98 -9.59 0.09
N ASP A 31 -4.72 -9.34 0.45
CA ASP A 31 -3.90 -10.27 1.21
C ASP A 31 -2.95 -9.50 2.14
N TYR A 32 -2.45 -10.21 3.14
CA TYR A 32 -1.59 -9.68 4.17
C TYR A 32 -0.55 -10.75 4.53
N LYS A 33 0.72 -10.45 4.30
CA LYS A 33 1.81 -11.40 4.55
C LYS A 33 2.93 -10.77 5.35
N ARG A 34 3.44 -11.51 6.34
CA ARG A 34 4.70 -11.15 6.97
C ARG A 34 5.85 -11.50 6.05
N HIS A 35 6.82 -10.58 5.91
CA HIS A 35 7.97 -10.82 5.03
C HIS A 35 9.20 -11.38 5.74
N PHE A 36 9.24 -11.40 7.08
CA PHE A 36 10.36 -11.93 7.86
C PHE A 36 11.73 -11.43 7.37
N SER A 37 11.83 -10.14 7.06
CA SER A 37 13.00 -9.48 6.47
C SER A 37 13.38 -9.94 5.05
N ASP A 38 12.58 -10.79 4.43
CA ASP A 38 12.73 -11.21 3.02
C ASP A 38 11.68 -10.53 2.14
N THR A 39 11.76 -9.22 2.10
CA THR A 39 10.80 -8.35 1.41
C THR A 39 10.73 -8.64 -0.09
N LYS A 40 11.88 -8.81 -0.73
CA LYS A 40 11.96 -9.03 -2.18
C LYS A 40 11.22 -10.29 -2.60
N ASN A 41 11.51 -11.43 -1.98
CA ASN A 41 10.86 -12.68 -2.32
C ASN A 41 9.36 -12.66 -1.98
N THR A 42 8.99 -12.02 -0.89
CA THR A 42 7.59 -11.87 -0.51
C THR A 42 6.81 -11.08 -1.57
N ILE A 43 7.35 -9.95 -2.05
CA ILE A 43 6.74 -9.16 -3.12
C ILE A 43 6.64 -9.98 -4.40
N CYS A 44 7.72 -10.64 -4.81
CA CYS A 44 7.72 -11.47 -6.01
C CYS A 44 6.66 -12.57 -5.95
N ASN A 45 6.57 -13.28 -4.83
CA ASN A 45 5.58 -14.34 -4.64
C ASN A 45 4.14 -13.80 -4.70
N VAL A 46 3.89 -12.65 -4.12
CA VAL A 46 2.58 -12.00 -4.16
C VAL A 46 2.20 -11.64 -5.60
N LEU A 47 3.12 -11.06 -6.36
CA LEU A 47 2.88 -10.69 -7.76
C LEU A 47 2.72 -11.91 -8.67
N GLU A 48 3.53 -12.95 -8.48
CA GLU A 48 3.39 -14.21 -9.22
C GLU A 48 2.02 -14.86 -8.97
N ASN A 49 1.57 -14.86 -7.73
CA ASN A 49 0.24 -15.38 -7.39
C ASN A 49 -0.88 -14.60 -8.10
N LEU A 50 -0.75 -13.28 -8.24
CA LEU A 50 -1.73 -12.49 -8.99
C LEU A 50 -1.79 -12.89 -10.47
N ILE A 51 -0.63 -13.10 -11.09
CA ILE A 51 -0.57 -13.52 -12.49
C ILE A 51 -1.26 -14.88 -12.68
N ILE A 52 -1.09 -15.78 -11.72
CA ILE A 52 -1.76 -17.09 -11.74
C ILE A 52 -3.27 -16.96 -11.52
N MET A 53 -3.68 -16.10 -10.58
CA MET A 53 -5.10 -15.92 -10.24
C MET A 53 -5.89 -15.20 -11.35
N TYR A 54 -5.24 -14.30 -12.07
CA TYR A 54 -5.85 -13.46 -13.08
C TYR A 54 -5.10 -13.58 -14.40
N PRO A 55 -5.24 -14.71 -15.12
CA PRO A 55 -4.60 -14.88 -16.41
C PRO A 55 -5.17 -13.87 -17.44
N ASP A 56 -4.39 -13.57 -18.46
CA ASP A 56 -4.76 -12.65 -19.54
C ASP A 56 -5.23 -11.25 -19.05
N THR A 57 -4.58 -10.77 -17.99
CA THR A 57 -4.91 -9.51 -17.34
C THR A 57 -3.71 -8.56 -17.40
N GLU A 58 -3.95 -7.30 -17.71
CA GLU A 58 -2.99 -6.23 -17.48
C GLU A 58 -3.09 -5.69 -16.06
N PHE A 59 -1.96 -5.37 -15.46
CA PHE A 59 -1.92 -4.80 -14.12
C PHE A 59 -1.29 -3.41 -14.15
N THR A 60 -1.93 -2.45 -13.49
CA THR A 60 -1.26 -1.24 -13.05
C THR A 60 -0.87 -1.42 -11.60
N ILE A 61 0.37 -1.13 -11.23
CA ILE A 61 0.89 -1.43 -9.90
C ILE A 61 1.53 -0.17 -9.32
N ALA A 62 1.19 0.15 -8.08
CA ALA A 62 1.84 1.21 -7.32
C ALA A 62 2.21 0.69 -5.93
N LEU A 63 3.32 1.20 -5.38
CA LEU A 63 3.84 0.80 -4.09
C LEU A 63 3.84 1.97 -3.11
N THR A 64 3.60 1.66 -1.85
CA THR A 64 3.78 2.57 -0.72
C THR A 64 4.42 1.82 0.44
N GLY A 65 4.77 2.54 1.49
CA GLY A 65 5.37 1.97 2.69
C GLY A 65 6.88 2.15 2.76
N SER A 66 7.40 2.16 3.98
CA SER A 66 8.83 2.39 4.23
C SER A 66 9.75 1.34 3.60
N GLY A 67 9.27 0.11 3.44
CA GLY A 67 10.00 -0.99 2.83
C GLY A 67 9.90 -1.07 1.31
N ALA A 68 9.10 -0.20 0.67
CA ALA A 68 8.79 -0.30 -0.75
C ALA A 68 9.76 0.45 -1.67
N ILE A 69 10.53 1.39 -1.16
CA ILE A 69 11.35 2.30 -1.98
C ILE A 69 12.33 1.53 -2.87
N SER A 70 13.09 0.61 -2.29
CA SER A 70 14.05 -0.20 -3.04
C SER A 70 13.36 -1.14 -4.05
N ALA A 71 12.24 -1.72 -3.66
CA ALA A 71 11.46 -2.60 -4.53
C ALA A 71 10.87 -1.83 -5.72
N ALA A 72 10.34 -0.64 -5.49
CA ALA A 72 9.80 0.22 -6.55
C ALA A 72 10.87 0.58 -7.58
N LYS A 73 12.08 0.92 -7.13
CA LYS A 73 13.23 1.17 -8.01
C LYS A 73 13.60 -0.06 -8.82
N PHE A 74 13.74 -1.21 -8.15
CA PHE A 74 14.15 -2.46 -8.79
C PHE A 74 13.13 -2.93 -9.85
N LEU A 75 11.84 -2.76 -9.57
CA LEU A 75 10.76 -3.19 -10.45
C LEU A 75 10.33 -2.12 -11.46
N ASP A 76 10.93 -0.93 -11.40
CA ASP A 76 10.53 0.23 -12.20
C ASP A 76 9.03 0.54 -12.08
N LEU A 77 8.55 0.57 -10.84
CA LEU A 77 7.15 0.84 -10.50
C LEU A 77 7.03 2.15 -9.71
N PRO A 78 5.89 2.85 -9.82
CA PRO A 78 5.66 4.07 -9.07
C PRO A 78 5.61 3.82 -7.57
N PHE A 79 6.27 4.71 -6.82
CA PHE A 79 6.19 4.78 -5.36
C PHE A 79 5.37 6.00 -4.95
N ILE A 80 4.41 5.79 -4.06
CA ILE A 80 3.57 6.85 -3.49
C ILE A 80 3.86 6.96 -2.00
N GLN A 81 4.05 8.16 -1.50
CA GLN A 81 4.28 8.37 -0.06
C GLN A 81 3.07 7.92 0.76
N GLU A 82 3.33 7.36 1.92
CA GLU A 82 2.29 6.81 2.81
C GLU A 82 1.22 7.82 3.19
N VAL A 83 1.61 9.06 3.50
CA VAL A 83 0.66 10.11 3.84
C VAL A 83 -0.29 10.44 2.67
N VAL A 84 0.21 10.42 1.45
CA VAL A 84 -0.59 10.67 0.24
C VAL A 84 -1.55 9.50 0.00
N SER A 85 -1.07 8.27 0.12
CA SER A 85 -1.88 7.07 -0.03
C SER A 85 -2.99 6.99 1.02
N CYS A 86 -2.65 7.27 2.27
CA CYS A 86 -3.60 7.31 3.37
C CYS A 86 -4.67 8.38 3.16
N LYS A 87 -4.26 9.59 2.77
CA LYS A 87 -5.19 10.68 2.45
C LYS A 87 -6.20 10.27 1.37
N ARG A 88 -5.74 9.70 0.28
CA ARG A 88 -6.60 9.25 -0.82
C ARG A 88 -7.60 8.19 -0.39
N ALA A 89 -7.16 7.22 0.41
CA ALA A 89 -8.03 6.19 0.94
C ALA A 89 -9.11 6.76 1.87
N VAL A 90 -8.73 7.66 2.76
CA VAL A 90 -9.66 8.30 3.70
C VAL A 90 -10.66 9.19 2.97
N GLU A 91 -10.23 10.00 2.01
CA GLU A 91 -11.11 10.83 1.19
C GLU A 91 -12.15 9.98 0.43
N LYS A 92 -11.77 8.78 0.01
CA LYS A 92 -12.67 7.88 -0.72
C LYS A 92 -13.67 7.17 0.20
N TYR A 93 -13.20 6.65 1.33
CA TYR A 93 -14.01 5.74 2.16
C TYR A 93 -14.63 6.39 3.38
N ILE A 94 -14.00 7.44 3.91
CA ILE A 94 -14.43 8.12 5.14
C ILE A 94 -14.20 9.63 4.98
N PRO A 95 -14.87 10.29 4.03
CA PRO A 95 -14.57 11.67 3.63
C PRO A 95 -14.76 12.72 4.74
N GLU A 96 -15.50 12.40 5.80
CA GLU A 96 -15.74 13.31 6.93
C GLU A 96 -14.67 13.26 8.02
N THR A 97 -13.54 12.60 7.74
CA THR A 97 -12.45 12.44 8.71
C THR A 97 -11.62 13.70 8.85
N ASP A 98 -11.41 14.15 10.09
CA ASP A 98 -10.53 15.27 10.42
C ASP A 98 -9.12 14.81 10.82
N VAL A 99 -9.01 13.67 11.47
CA VAL A 99 -7.75 13.13 11.99
C VAL A 99 -7.67 11.63 11.76
N VAL A 100 -6.51 11.16 11.34
CA VAL A 100 -6.19 9.72 11.26
C VAL A 100 -5.03 9.41 12.20
N ILE A 101 -5.19 8.38 12.99
CA ILE A 101 -4.12 7.79 13.79
C ILE A 101 -3.79 6.43 13.18
N GLU A 102 -2.58 6.30 12.66
CA GLU A 102 -2.06 5.07 12.10
C GLU A 102 -1.12 4.41 13.08
N LEU A 103 -1.40 3.16 13.43
CA LEU A 103 -0.57 2.37 14.31
C LEU A 103 0.13 1.30 13.50
N GLY A 104 1.43 1.47 13.30
CA GLY A 104 2.28 0.53 12.57
C GLY A 104 2.98 -0.49 13.47
N GLY A 105 3.78 -1.36 12.86
CA GLY A 105 4.59 -2.34 13.59
C GLY A 105 5.72 -1.72 14.42
N GLU A 106 6.19 -0.54 14.04
CA GLU A 106 7.33 0.13 14.68
C GLU A 106 7.04 1.57 15.10
N ASP A 107 6.05 2.23 14.52
CA ASP A 107 5.75 3.63 14.75
C ASP A 107 4.25 3.92 14.86
N ALA A 108 3.95 5.12 15.30
CA ALA A 108 2.60 5.69 15.27
C ALA A 108 2.65 7.04 14.54
N LYS A 109 1.66 7.29 13.70
CA LYS A 109 1.52 8.54 12.95
C LYS A 109 0.18 9.17 13.23
N ILE A 110 0.15 10.49 13.32
CA ILE A 110 -1.07 11.29 13.37
C ILE A 110 -1.10 12.16 12.12
N ILE A 111 -2.18 12.07 11.37
CA ILE A 111 -2.39 12.84 10.15
C ILE A 111 -3.64 13.70 10.33
N TYR A 112 -3.49 15.00 10.19
CA TYR A 112 -4.58 15.96 10.26
C TYR A 112 -5.04 16.32 8.84
N PHE A 113 -6.33 16.18 8.56
CA PHE A 113 -6.96 16.57 7.31
C PHE A 113 -7.69 17.89 7.50
N ASP A 114 -6.92 18.98 7.50
CA ASP A 114 -7.42 20.34 7.46
C ASP A 114 -7.03 20.97 6.13
N LYS A 115 -7.08 22.30 6.03
CA LYS A 115 -6.60 23.06 4.85
C LYS A 115 -5.18 22.69 4.43
N PHE A 116 -4.39 22.20 5.38
CA PHE A 116 -3.04 21.68 5.18
C PHE A 116 -2.96 20.24 5.73
N ILE A 117 -2.31 19.36 4.99
CA ILE A 117 -1.98 18.04 5.53
C ILE A 117 -0.77 18.20 6.45
N GLU A 118 -0.96 17.93 7.71
CA GLU A 118 0.11 17.87 8.69
C GLU A 118 0.28 16.44 9.18
N GLN A 119 1.49 15.92 9.07
CA GLN A 119 1.85 14.60 9.59
C GLN A 119 2.80 14.77 10.77
N ARG A 120 2.49 14.10 11.88
CA ARG A 120 3.37 13.96 13.02
C ARG A 120 3.63 12.51 13.32
N MET A 121 4.89 12.17 13.54
CA MET A 121 5.32 10.82 13.85
C MET A 121 5.88 10.76 15.26
N ASN A 122 5.63 9.64 15.94
CA ASN A 122 6.36 9.31 17.15
C ASN A 122 7.79 8.90 16.78
N GLY A 123 8.78 9.65 17.26
CA GLY A 123 10.20 9.38 17.01
C GLY A 123 10.78 8.20 17.82
N THR A 124 9.99 7.57 18.66
CA THR A 124 10.40 6.43 19.50
C THR A 124 9.74 5.17 18.97
N CYS A 125 10.51 4.12 18.76
CA CYS A 125 9.99 2.83 18.37
C CYS A 125 9.09 2.28 19.48
N ALA A 126 7.86 1.89 19.11
CA ALA A 126 6.85 1.38 20.05
C ALA A 126 6.88 -0.14 20.20
N GLY A 127 7.76 -0.80 19.45
CA GLY A 127 7.86 -2.25 19.41
C GLY A 127 8.82 -2.88 20.37
#